data_4366409383e82b4769b807f99950b059
#
_entry.id   4366409383e82b4769b807f99950b059
#
_cell.length_a   1.000
_cell.length_b   1.000
_cell.length_c   1.000
_cell.angle_alpha   90.00
_cell.angle_beta   90.00
_cell.angle_gamma   90.00
#
_symmetry.space_group_name_H-M   'P 1'
#
loop_
_entity.id
_entity.type
_entity.pdbx_description
1 polymer ?
#
loop_
_entity_poly.entity_id
_entity_poly.type
_entity_poly.pdbx_seq_one_letter_code
_entity_poly.pdbx_strand_id
1 'polypeptide(L)'
;MLRRLLGYVRSLLFRGSGRYWERRYAQGRTSGSGSYGSSAAFKAGFLNDLLGRTRAQRVLELGCGDGAQLARIAYPDYVGIDISPTAVARCAASFAHDARKRFYAASAREHWAVGDRYDLSLSLDVIYHLVEDEVFEAYMADLFALSRQHVVIYSTNRDPGPGSEPAPHVRHRRFADWVERHAGDWALAHTERNPEAGLPDFYHYTRRGTATALDQPA
;
A
#
# COMPACT_ATOMS: atom_id res chain seq x y z
N MET A 1 17.08 -29.84 -2.40
CA MET A 1 17.01 -30.14 -0.96
C MET A 1 17.50 -28.98 -0.10
N LEU A 2 18.69 -28.42 -0.35
CA LEU A 2 19.25 -27.31 0.46
C LEU A 2 18.41 -26.01 0.47
N ARG A 3 17.80 -25.62 -0.68
CA ARG A 3 16.91 -24.44 -0.76
C ARG A 3 15.63 -24.57 0.09
N ARG A 4 15.04 -25.77 0.15
CA ARG A 4 13.86 -26.05 0.99
C ARG A 4 14.21 -26.00 2.48
N LEU A 5 15.36 -26.53 2.86
CA LEU A 5 15.83 -26.48 4.25
C LEU A 5 16.11 -25.03 4.70
N LEU A 6 16.74 -24.21 3.85
CA LEU A 6 16.95 -22.78 4.10
C LEU A 6 15.63 -21.98 4.18
N GLY A 7 14.65 -22.34 3.37
CA GLY A 7 13.28 -21.77 3.44
C GLY A 7 12.61 -22.07 4.77
N TYR A 8 12.67 -23.34 5.21
CA TYR A 8 12.10 -23.79 6.47
C TYR A 8 12.75 -23.11 7.68
N VAL A 9 14.10 -23.05 7.73
CA VAL A 9 14.82 -22.35 8.81
C VAL A 9 14.48 -20.85 8.83
N ARG A 10 14.33 -20.21 7.66
CA ARG A 10 13.90 -18.79 7.57
C ARG A 10 12.47 -18.59 8.07
N SER A 11 11.55 -19.53 7.80
CA SER A 11 10.17 -19.43 8.31
C SER A 11 10.09 -19.57 9.82
N LEU A 12 10.91 -20.42 10.42
CA LEU A 12 11.02 -20.57 11.88
C LEU A 12 11.59 -19.30 12.57
N LEU A 13 12.37 -18.50 11.87
CA LEU A 13 12.96 -17.25 12.36
C LEU A 13 12.10 -16.01 12.05
N PHE A 14 11.02 -16.17 11.30
CA PHE A 14 10.10 -15.06 11.00
C PHE A 14 9.28 -14.72 12.24
N ARG A 15 9.47 -13.52 12.74
CA ARG A 15 8.83 -13.01 13.97
C ARG A 15 7.72 -11.99 13.68
N GLY A 16 7.08 -12.10 12.53
CA GLY A 16 5.98 -11.24 12.09
C GLY A 16 6.40 -10.10 11.16
N SER A 17 5.42 -9.63 10.38
CA SER A 17 5.60 -8.63 9.33
C SER A 17 6.20 -7.32 9.88
N GLY A 18 5.69 -6.81 11.00
CA GLY A 18 6.16 -5.55 11.57
C GLY A 18 7.64 -5.61 11.99
N ARG A 19 8.05 -6.70 12.67
CA ARG A 19 9.46 -6.87 13.07
C ARG A 19 10.40 -7.06 11.89
N TYR A 20 9.93 -7.71 10.84
CA TYR A 20 10.71 -7.90 9.62
C TYR A 20 11.02 -6.55 8.97
N TRP A 21 10.01 -5.68 8.78
CA TRP A 21 10.17 -4.39 8.12
C TRP A 21 10.99 -3.42 8.97
N GLU A 22 10.73 -3.31 10.28
CA GLU A 22 11.55 -2.49 11.16
C GLU A 22 13.03 -2.90 11.11
N ARG A 23 13.32 -4.19 11.24
CA ARG A 23 14.71 -4.67 11.15
C ARG A 23 15.35 -4.38 9.80
N ARG A 24 14.57 -4.51 8.71
CA ARG A 24 15.04 -4.22 7.36
C ARG A 24 15.47 -2.76 7.21
N TYR A 25 14.63 -1.82 7.65
CA TYR A 25 14.95 -0.40 7.59
C TYR A 25 16.05 -0.01 8.59
N ALA A 26 16.06 -0.53 9.81
CA ALA A 26 17.12 -0.30 10.80
C ALA A 26 18.51 -0.74 10.29
N GLN A 27 18.56 -1.76 9.41
CA GLN A 27 19.81 -2.20 8.74
C GLN A 27 20.20 -1.34 7.52
N GLY A 28 19.57 -0.22 7.27
CA GLY A 28 19.90 0.64 6.13
C GLY A 28 19.32 0.18 4.80
N ARG A 29 18.48 -0.86 4.77
CA ARG A 29 17.88 -1.37 3.54
C ARG A 29 16.69 -0.49 3.10
N THR A 30 16.24 -0.72 1.86
CA THR A 30 15.17 0.03 1.19
C THR A 30 13.86 -0.75 1.17
N SER A 31 12.78 -0.09 0.70
CA SER A 31 11.46 -0.71 0.47
C SER A 31 11.49 -1.86 -0.55
N GLY A 32 12.54 -1.98 -1.36
CA GLY A 32 12.70 -3.04 -2.34
C GLY A 32 12.56 -2.57 -3.78
N SER A 33 12.79 -3.51 -4.74
CA SER A 33 12.83 -3.20 -6.17
C SER A 33 11.56 -2.56 -6.71
N GLY A 34 10.39 -2.88 -6.14
CA GLY A 34 9.12 -2.28 -6.54
C GLY A 34 9.08 -0.75 -6.43
N SER A 35 9.86 -0.16 -5.51
CA SER A 35 9.91 1.30 -5.31
C SER A 35 10.93 2.04 -6.19
N TYR A 36 11.55 1.33 -7.14
CA TYR A 36 12.60 1.89 -8.02
C TYR A 36 12.39 1.49 -9.49
N GLY A 37 13.15 2.12 -10.39
CA GLY A 37 13.19 1.77 -11.82
C GLY A 37 11.84 1.89 -12.53
N SER A 38 11.55 0.94 -13.43
CA SER A 38 10.33 0.88 -14.24
C SER A 38 9.07 0.74 -13.40
N SER A 39 9.11 -0.09 -12.34
CA SER A 39 7.98 -0.27 -11.42
C SER A 39 7.60 1.03 -10.71
N ALA A 40 8.58 1.83 -10.28
CA ALA A 40 8.31 3.12 -9.67
C ALA A 40 7.76 4.14 -10.68
N ALA A 41 8.26 4.12 -11.91
CA ALA A 41 7.78 4.99 -12.98
C ALA A 41 6.34 4.66 -13.38
N PHE A 42 6.01 3.37 -13.53
CA PHE A 42 4.65 2.90 -13.81
C PHE A 42 3.67 3.36 -12.71
N LYS A 43 4.02 3.15 -11.44
CA LYS A 43 3.18 3.59 -10.32
C LYS A 43 2.99 5.11 -10.30
N ALA A 44 4.07 5.87 -10.51
CA ALA A 44 3.99 7.33 -10.54
C ALA A 44 3.12 7.84 -11.69
N GLY A 45 3.20 7.25 -12.88
CA GLY A 45 2.36 7.58 -14.03
C GLY A 45 0.88 7.43 -13.71
N PHE A 46 0.48 6.24 -13.26
CA PHE A 46 -0.90 5.96 -12.89
C PHE A 46 -1.43 6.89 -11.79
N LEU A 47 -0.66 7.08 -10.72
CA LEU A 47 -1.12 7.86 -9.57
C LEU A 47 -1.19 9.36 -9.86
N ASN A 48 -0.25 9.94 -10.63
CA ASN A 48 -0.32 11.33 -11.04
C ASN A 48 -1.51 11.60 -11.97
N ASP A 49 -1.78 10.69 -12.92
CA ASP A 49 -2.97 10.76 -13.78
C ASP A 49 -4.27 10.66 -12.96
N LEU A 50 -4.34 9.72 -12.02
CA LEU A 50 -5.50 9.57 -11.13
C LEU A 50 -5.75 10.83 -10.29
N LEU A 51 -4.69 11.41 -9.69
CA LEU A 51 -4.79 12.66 -8.92
C LEU A 51 -5.32 13.81 -9.78
N GLY A 52 -4.87 13.92 -11.03
CA GLY A 52 -5.36 14.90 -11.99
C GLY A 52 -6.86 14.76 -12.29
N ARG A 53 -7.33 13.51 -12.46
CA ARG A 53 -8.74 13.20 -12.77
C ARG A 53 -9.66 13.32 -11.56
N THR A 54 -9.24 12.80 -10.40
CA THR A 54 -10.09 12.76 -9.19
C THR A 54 -10.04 14.06 -8.39
N ARG A 55 -9.02 14.88 -8.60
CA ARG A 55 -8.73 16.10 -7.82
C ARG A 55 -8.69 15.84 -6.31
N ALA A 56 -8.32 14.64 -5.90
CA ALA A 56 -8.15 14.28 -4.50
C ALA A 56 -7.15 15.20 -3.81
N GLN A 57 -7.55 15.84 -2.71
CA GLN A 57 -6.72 16.81 -1.99
C GLN A 57 -6.01 16.18 -0.80
N ARG A 58 -6.67 15.30 -0.07
CA ARG A 58 -6.12 14.65 1.11
C ARG A 58 -5.87 13.17 0.83
N VAL A 59 -4.60 12.76 0.87
CA VAL A 59 -4.16 11.42 0.54
C VAL A 59 -3.56 10.73 1.77
N LEU A 60 -4.03 9.51 2.04
CA LEU A 60 -3.45 8.60 3.03
C LEU A 60 -2.73 7.46 2.31
N GLU A 61 -1.51 7.15 2.69
CA GLU A 61 -0.82 5.93 2.25
C GLU A 61 -0.50 5.05 3.46
N LEU A 62 -1.04 3.84 3.46
CA LEU A 62 -0.72 2.83 4.45
C LEU A 62 0.44 1.96 3.92
N GLY A 63 1.61 2.03 4.60
CA GLY A 63 2.85 1.40 4.19
C GLY A 63 3.71 2.28 3.28
N CYS A 64 3.96 3.53 3.67
CA CYS A 64 4.73 4.50 2.86
C CYS A 64 6.22 4.14 2.70
N GLY A 65 6.72 3.20 3.47
CA GLY A 65 8.09 2.72 3.40
C GLY A 65 9.13 3.81 3.64
N ASP A 66 10.20 3.80 2.83
CA ASP A 66 11.29 4.79 2.89
C ASP A 66 11.04 6.08 2.08
N GLY A 67 9.85 6.23 1.51
CA GLY A 67 9.46 7.41 0.73
C GLY A 67 10.02 7.47 -0.70
N ALA A 68 10.73 6.45 -1.17
CA ALA A 68 11.31 6.47 -2.53
C ALA A 68 10.24 6.61 -3.63
N GLN A 69 9.08 5.97 -3.46
CA GLN A 69 7.95 6.10 -4.38
C GLN A 69 7.30 7.49 -4.27
N LEU A 70 7.13 8.01 -3.05
CA LEU A 70 6.51 9.30 -2.77
C LEU A 70 7.20 10.46 -3.51
N ALA A 71 8.53 10.43 -3.63
CA ALA A 71 9.30 11.48 -4.31
C ALA A 71 8.92 11.69 -5.79
N ARG A 72 8.18 10.75 -6.41
CA ARG A 72 7.79 10.77 -7.83
C ARG A 72 6.34 11.22 -8.05
N ILE A 73 5.59 11.51 -6.99
CA ILE A 73 4.15 11.76 -7.07
C ILE A 73 3.81 13.11 -6.42
N ALA A 74 3.02 13.90 -7.14
CA ALA A 74 2.67 15.27 -6.73
C ALA A 74 1.42 15.29 -5.83
N TYR A 75 1.47 14.64 -4.66
CA TYR A 75 0.36 14.66 -3.70
C TYR A 75 0.14 16.07 -3.12
N PRO A 76 -1.11 16.58 -3.11
CA PRO A 76 -1.41 17.92 -2.57
C PRO A 76 -1.23 17.99 -1.04
N ASP A 77 -1.93 17.15 -0.29
CA ASP A 77 -1.79 16.95 1.16
C ASP A 77 -1.67 15.46 1.44
N TYR A 78 -0.59 15.04 2.08
CA TYR A 78 -0.23 13.63 2.20
C TYR A 78 0.08 13.23 3.63
N VAL A 79 -0.48 12.08 4.01
CA VAL A 79 -0.17 11.39 5.27
C VAL A 79 0.32 9.99 4.96
N GLY A 80 1.58 9.71 5.28
CA GLY A 80 2.21 8.40 5.15
C GLY A 80 2.27 7.67 6.49
N ILE A 81 1.82 6.43 6.50
CA ILE A 81 1.86 5.56 7.67
C ILE A 81 2.75 4.37 7.38
N ASP A 82 3.61 4.01 8.32
CA ASP A 82 4.37 2.77 8.24
C ASP A 82 4.44 2.08 9.62
N ILE A 83 4.54 0.76 9.59
CA ILE A 83 4.72 -0.06 10.80
C ILE A 83 6.11 0.17 11.41
N SER A 84 7.09 0.60 10.61
CA SER A 84 8.47 0.83 11.01
C SER A 84 8.70 2.28 11.44
N PRO A 85 8.98 2.56 12.72
CA PRO A 85 9.40 3.88 13.17
C PRO A 85 10.65 4.39 12.43
N THR A 86 11.56 3.49 12.05
CA THR A 86 12.76 3.85 11.26
C THR A 86 12.40 4.36 9.87
N ALA A 87 11.46 3.74 9.17
CA ALA A 87 10.96 4.21 7.87
C ALA A 87 10.30 5.60 8.01
N VAL A 88 9.43 5.76 9.00
CA VAL A 88 8.76 7.03 9.32
C VAL A 88 9.78 8.15 9.56
N ALA A 89 10.80 7.91 10.38
CA ALA A 89 11.83 8.89 10.66
C ALA A 89 12.62 9.29 9.40
N ARG A 90 12.92 8.34 8.51
CA ARG A 90 13.56 8.60 7.22
C ARG A 90 12.70 9.47 6.32
N CYS A 91 11.41 9.14 6.18
CA CYS A 91 10.47 9.95 5.43
C CYS A 91 10.38 11.38 5.98
N ALA A 92 10.19 11.53 7.29
CA ALA A 92 10.10 12.82 7.94
C ALA A 92 11.35 13.69 7.68
N ALA A 93 12.53 13.08 7.73
CA ALA A 93 13.79 13.78 7.42
C ALA A 93 13.90 14.16 5.93
N SER A 94 13.57 13.23 5.02
CA SER A 94 13.67 13.45 3.57
C SER A 94 12.71 14.51 3.05
N PHE A 95 11.53 14.63 3.66
CA PHE A 95 10.48 15.57 3.25
C PHE A 95 10.25 16.71 4.25
N ALA A 96 11.21 16.99 5.14
CA ALA A 96 11.12 18.06 6.13
C ALA A 96 10.89 19.47 5.52
N HIS A 97 11.22 19.64 4.24
CA HIS A 97 11.02 20.87 3.48
C HIS A 97 9.60 21.07 2.97
N ASP A 98 8.73 20.06 3.01
CA ASP A 98 7.34 20.12 2.55
C ASP A 98 6.36 19.83 3.69
N ALA A 99 5.82 20.89 4.30
CA ALA A 99 4.87 20.80 5.42
C ALA A 99 3.53 20.10 5.06
N ARG A 100 3.25 19.86 3.78
CA ARG A 100 2.08 19.10 3.32
C ARG A 100 2.27 17.59 3.44
N LYS A 101 3.47 17.13 3.78
CA LYS A 101 3.79 15.72 3.96
C LYS A 101 4.03 15.42 5.44
N ARG A 102 3.20 14.56 6.00
CA ARG A 102 3.27 14.14 7.39
C ARG A 102 3.40 12.63 7.48
N PHE A 103 4.16 12.15 8.45
CA PHE A 103 4.46 10.73 8.60
C PHE A 103 4.26 10.29 10.03
N TYR A 104 3.60 9.14 10.21
CA TYR A 104 3.32 8.60 11.53
C TYR A 104 3.56 7.09 11.57
N ALA A 105 4.02 6.59 12.72
CA ALA A 105 4.04 5.17 12.96
C ALA A 105 2.62 4.63 13.07
N ALA A 106 2.39 3.41 12.60
CA ALA A 106 1.07 2.77 12.66
C ALA A 106 0.51 2.69 14.09
N SER A 107 1.40 2.59 15.10
CA SER A 107 1.02 2.60 16.53
C SER A 107 0.49 3.96 17.03
N ALA A 108 0.77 5.05 16.34
CA ALA A 108 0.32 6.42 16.69
C ALA A 108 -1.04 6.73 16.05
N ARG A 109 -1.98 5.79 16.16
CA ARG A 109 -3.29 5.83 15.48
C ARG A 109 -4.10 7.08 15.77
N GLU A 110 -3.97 7.63 16.95
CA GLU A 110 -4.62 8.86 17.41
C GLU A 110 -4.25 10.11 16.59
N HIS A 111 -3.14 10.06 15.86
CA HIS A 111 -2.68 11.18 15.02
C HIS A 111 -3.10 11.09 13.56
N TRP A 112 -3.46 9.92 13.05
CA TRP A 112 -3.76 9.74 11.63
C TRP A 112 -5.13 9.11 11.35
N ALA A 113 -5.75 8.44 12.33
CA ALA A 113 -7.06 7.81 12.17
C ALA A 113 -8.20 8.66 12.77
N VAL A 114 -7.96 9.94 13.01
CA VAL A 114 -8.92 10.88 13.63
C VAL A 114 -9.46 11.89 12.60
N GLY A 115 -10.69 12.32 12.84
CA GLY A 115 -11.30 13.41 12.09
C GLY A 115 -11.85 13.02 10.73
N ASP A 116 -11.80 13.96 9.82
CA ASP A 116 -12.29 13.78 8.46
C ASP A 116 -11.50 12.73 7.71
N ARG A 117 -12.23 11.90 7.00
CA ARG A 117 -11.67 10.88 6.13
C ARG A 117 -10.85 11.52 5.01
N TYR A 118 -9.92 10.73 4.48
CA TYR A 118 -9.11 11.12 3.31
C TYR A 118 -9.90 10.98 2.01
N ASP A 119 -9.61 11.79 1.01
CA ASP A 119 -10.25 11.65 -0.30
C ASP A 119 -9.82 10.39 -1.01
N LEU A 120 -8.54 10.03 -0.83
CA LEU A 120 -7.89 8.87 -1.43
C LEU A 120 -7.06 8.13 -0.38
N SER A 121 -7.27 6.82 -0.24
CA SER A 121 -6.39 5.94 0.52
C SER A 121 -5.63 4.99 -0.41
N LEU A 122 -4.34 4.80 -0.12
CA LEU A 122 -3.41 4.03 -0.94
C LEU A 122 -2.81 2.86 -0.19
N SER A 123 -2.62 1.75 -0.90
CA SER A 123 -1.83 0.59 -0.49
C SER A 123 -0.95 0.14 -1.66
N LEU A 124 0.35 0.43 -1.60
CA LEU A 124 1.29 0.17 -2.70
C LEU A 124 2.33 -0.87 -2.28
N ASP A 125 2.27 -2.07 -2.86
CA ASP A 125 3.17 -3.19 -2.54
C ASP A 125 3.13 -3.68 -1.08
N VAL A 126 2.02 -3.50 -0.35
CA VAL A 126 1.93 -3.81 1.08
C VAL A 126 1.20 -5.12 1.35
N ILE A 127 0.04 -5.34 0.73
CA ILE A 127 -0.92 -6.39 1.12
C ILE A 127 -0.28 -7.78 1.16
N TYR A 128 0.54 -8.13 0.19
CA TYR A 128 1.20 -9.44 0.18
C TYR A 128 2.37 -9.55 1.19
N HIS A 129 2.67 -8.48 1.93
CA HIS A 129 3.60 -8.49 3.05
C HIS A 129 2.91 -8.60 4.42
N LEU A 130 1.60 -8.56 4.46
CA LEU A 130 0.79 -8.77 5.66
C LEU A 130 0.55 -10.28 5.82
N VAL A 131 1.48 -10.98 6.45
CA VAL A 131 1.46 -12.46 6.51
C VAL A 131 0.42 -12.96 7.49
N GLU A 132 0.20 -12.25 8.59
CA GLU A 132 -0.78 -12.54 9.63
C GLU A 132 -2.18 -12.14 9.19
N ASP A 133 -3.17 -13.01 9.44
CA ASP A 133 -4.56 -12.75 9.02
C ASP A 133 -5.17 -11.57 9.78
N GLU A 134 -4.96 -11.47 11.08
CA GLU A 134 -5.48 -10.37 11.89
C GLU A 134 -4.90 -9.00 11.46
N VAL A 135 -3.61 -8.97 11.09
CA VAL A 135 -2.96 -7.75 10.60
C VAL A 135 -3.54 -7.36 9.24
N PHE A 136 -3.74 -8.32 8.34
CA PHE A 136 -4.36 -8.09 7.04
C PHE A 136 -5.78 -7.57 7.18
N GLU A 137 -6.62 -8.21 8.02
CA GLU A 137 -8.01 -7.80 8.27
C GLU A 137 -8.11 -6.37 8.80
N ALA A 138 -7.34 -6.04 9.84
CA ALA A 138 -7.30 -4.70 10.42
C ALA A 138 -6.81 -3.64 9.41
N TYR A 139 -5.78 -3.98 8.64
CA TYR A 139 -5.22 -3.11 7.61
C TYR A 139 -6.24 -2.80 6.51
N MET A 140 -6.91 -3.82 5.98
CA MET A 140 -7.93 -3.65 4.95
C MET A 140 -9.13 -2.84 5.46
N ALA A 141 -9.56 -3.09 6.70
CA ALA A 141 -10.62 -2.31 7.33
C ALA A 141 -10.26 -0.83 7.42
N ASP A 142 -9.05 -0.49 7.87
CA ASP A 142 -8.58 0.90 7.93
C ASP A 142 -8.48 1.55 6.55
N LEU A 143 -7.93 0.83 5.56
CA LEU A 143 -7.75 1.33 4.20
C LEU A 143 -9.08 1.84 3.60
N PHE A 144 -10.15 1.09 3.79
CA PHE A 144 -11.48 1.44 3.27
C PHE A 144 -12.25 2.40 4.18
N ALA A 145 -12.17 2.22 5.51
CA ALA A 145 -12.93 3.06 6.47
C ALA A 145 -12.45 4.51 6.49
N LEU A 146 -11.15 4.75 6.30
CA LEU A 146 -10.55 6.08 6.35
C LEU A 146 -10.68 6.86 5.04
N SER A 147 -11.10 6.22 3.96
CA SER A 147 -11.33 6.90 2.68
C SER A 147 -12.78 7.37 2.52
N ARG A 148 -12.96 8.55 1.92
CA ARG A 148 -14.28 9.08 1.56
C ARG A 148 -14.73 8.64 0.17
N GLN A 149 -13.83 8.61 -0.79
CA GLN A 149 -14.17 8.54 -2.21
C GLN A 149 -13.40 7.48 -2.99
N HIS A 150 -12.08 7.36 -2.76
CA HIS A 150 -11.21 6.54 -3.58
C HIS A 150 -10.29 5.65 -2.74
N VAL A 151 -10.19 4.38 -3.08
CA VAL A 151 -9.17 3.47 -2.57
C VAL A 151 -8.39 2.90 -3.74
N VAL A 152 -7.07 2.97 -3.68
CA VAL A 152 -6.19 2.38 -4.68
C VAL A 152 -5.27 1.35 -4.03
N ILE A 153 -5.30 0.16 -4.60
CA ILE A 153 -4.45 -0.96 -4.20
C ILE A 153 -3.54 -1.34 -5.38
N TYR A 154 -2.23 -1.34 -5.16
CA TYR A 154 -1.27 -1.94 -6.07
C TYR A 154 -0.72 -3.20 -5.42
N SER A 155 -1.22 -4.35 -5.86
CA SER A 155 -0.90 -5.65 -5.27
C SER A 155 -1.21 -6.79 -6.24
N THR A 156 -0.66 -7.96 -5.96
CA THR A 156 -1.15 -9.21 -6.55
C THR A 156 -2.51 -9.56 -5.94
N ASN A 157 -3.44 -10.03 -6.78
CA ASN A 157 -4.78 -10.49 -6.36
C ASN A 157 -4.98 -11.94 -6.78
N ARG A 158 -4.24 -12.85 -6.15
CA ARG A 158 -4.24 -14.29 -6.47
C ARG A 158 -3.85 -15.11 -5.27
N ASP A 159 -4.28 -16.35 -5.25
CA ASP A 159 -3.79 -17.34 -4.29
C ASP A 159 -2.34 -17.75 -4.59
N PRO A 160 -1.62 -18.29 -3.59
CA PRO A 160 -0.31 -18.88 -3.81
C PRO A 160 -0.40 -19.97 -4.89
N GLY A 161 0.44 -19.89 -5.90
CA GLY A 161 0.50 -20.90 -6.95
C GLY A 161 1.05 -22.24 -6.42
N PRO A 162 0.68 -23.38 -7.04
CA PRO A 162 1.25 -24.67 -6.69
C PRO A 162 2.79 -24.64 -6.82
N GLY A 163 3.48 -25.09 -5.79
CA GLY A 163 4.95 -25.19 -5.78
C GLY A 163 5.70 -23.87 -5.57
N SER A 164 5.01 -22.75 -5.41
CA SER A 164 5.62 -21.49 -4.99
C SER A 164 5.75 -21.51 -3.46
N GLU A 165 6.98 -21.61 -2.96
CA GLU A 165 7.27 -21.25 -1.56
C GLU A 165 7.65 -19.77 -1.54
N PRO A 166 6.74 -18.85 -1.22
CA PRO A 166 7.08 -17.44 -1.13
C PRO A 166 8.09 -17.24 0.02
N ALA A 167 8.85 -16.15 -0.07
CA ALA A 167 9.69 -15.77 1.06
C ALA A 167 8.81 -15.63 2.34
N PRO A 168 9.33 -15.93 3.56
CA PRO A 168 8.51 -15.94 4.78
C PRO A 168 7.76 -14.65 5.08
N HIS A 169 8.17 -13.53 4.49
CA HIS A 169 7.54 -12.21 4.60
C HIS A 169 6.60 -11.90 3.42
N VAL A 170 6.22 -12.90 2.62
CA VAL A 170 5.30 -12.75 1.47
C VAL A 170 4.21 -13.80 1.56
N ARG A 171 2.97 -13.35 1.50
CA ARG A 171 1.78 -14.19 1.41
C ARG A 171 0.79 -13.58 0.43
N HIS A 172 0.67 -14.17 -0.74
CA HIS A 172 -0.33 -13.74 -1.72
C HIS A 172 -1.72 -14.12 -1.24
N ARG A 173 -2.71 -13.25 -1.53
CA ARG A 173 -4.13 -13.44 -1.25
C ARG A 173 -4.96 -12.85 -2.36
N ARG A 174 -6.15 -13.38 -2.55
CA ARG A 174 -7.20 -12.72 -3.33
C ARG A 174 -7.87 -11.66 -2.45
N PHE A 175 -7.23 -10.51 -2.32
CA PHE A 175 -7.74 -9.45 -1.46
C PHE A 175 -9.11 -8.91 -1.93
N ALA A 176 -9.44 -9.03 -3.23
CA ALA A 176 -10.75 -8.67 -3.76
C ALA A 176 -11.88 -9.44 -3.08
N ASP A 177 -11.67 -10.71 -2.71
CA ASP A 177 -12.66 -11.51 -1.98
C ASP A 177 -12.97 -10.90 -0.59
N TRP A 178 -11.99 -10.25 0.02
CA TRP A 178 -12.20 -9.48 1.25
C TRP A 178 -13.05 -8.24 0.99
N VAL A 179 -12.74 -7.48 -0.07
CA VAL A 179 -13.49 -6.27 -0.43
C VAL A 179 -14.95 -6.60 -0.71
N GLU A 180 -15.22 -7.66 -1.48
CA GLU A 180 -16.59 -8.10 -1.78
C GLU A 180 -17.40 -8.43 -0.52
N ARG A 181 -16.76 -9.03 0.50
CA ARG A 181 -17.44 -9.44 1.74
C ARG A 181 -17.61 -8.32 2.76
N HIS A 182 -16.68 -7.36 2.84
CA HIS A 182 -16.59 -6.44 3.96
C HIS A 182 -16.73 -4.96 3.57
N ALA A 183 -16.62 -4.61 2.28
CA ALA A 183 -16.64 -3.24 1.79
C ALA A 183 -17.76 -3.02 0.74
N GLY A 184 -19.00 -3.42 1.09
CA GLY A 184 -20.17 -3.37 0.17
C GLY A 184 -20.52 -1.97 -0.35
N ASP A 185 -20.09 -0.91 0.34
CA ASP A 185 -20.23 0.48 -0.10
C ASP A 185 -19.26 0.86 -1.23
N TRP A 186 -18.37 -0.04 -1.63
CA TRP A 186 -17.35 0.22 -2.62
C TRP A 186 -17.57 -0.58 -3.90
N ALA A 187 -17.13 -0.03 -5.03
CA ALA A 187 -17.15 -0.70 -6.32
C ALA A 187 -15.78 -0.59 -6.98
N LEU A 188 -15.32 -1.68 -7.61
CA LEU A 188 -14.15 -1.63 -8.48
C LEU A 188 -14.49 -0.79 -9.71
N ALA A 189 -13.85 0.37 -9.83
CA ALA A 189 -14.07 1.30 -10.95
C ALA A 189 -13.09 1.07 -12.09
N HIS A 190 -11.85 0.67 -11.78
CA HIS A 190 -10.81 0.48 -12.79
C HIS A 190 -9.75 -0.52 -12.34
N THR A 191 -9.18 -1.23 -13.29
CA THR A 191 -7.97 -2.07 -13.12
C THR A 191 -6.96 -1.69 -14.18
N GLU A 192 -5.76 -1.26 -13.75
CA GLU A 192 -4.63 -1.02 -14.64
C GLU A 192 -3.65 -2.18 -14.56
N ARG A 193 -3.46 -2.87 -15.67
CA ARG A 193 -2.56 -4.01 -15.76
C ARG A 193 -1.11 -3.56 -15.87
N ASN A 194 -0.25 -4.20 -15.08
CA ASN A 194 1.18 -3.98 -15.24
C ASN A 194 1.63 -4.57 -16.60
N PRO A 195 2.38 -3.82 -17.42
CA PRO A 195 2.90 -4.32 -18.69
C PRO A 195 3.91 -5.47 -18.50
N GLU A 196 4.57 -5.56 -17.36
CA GLU A 196 5.48 -6.65 -17.02
C GLU A 196 4.70 -7.80 -16.36
N ALA A 197 4.63 -8.95 -17.03
CA ALA A 197 3.90 -10.11 -16.55
C ALA A 197 4.40 -10.60 -15.18
N GLY A 198 3.48 -10.91 -14.30
CA GLY A 198 3.77 -11.42 -12.96
C GLY A 198 4.01 -10.35 -11.89
N LEU A 199 4.11 -9.07 -12.27
CA LEU A 199 4.12 -7.96 -11.33
C LEU A 199 2.68 -7.63 -10.86
N PRO A 200 2.54 -6.86 -9.75
CA PRO A 200 1.25 -6.38 -9.28
C PRO A 200 0.53 -5.49 -10.28
N ASP A 201 -0.80 -5.47 -10.22
CA ASP A 201 -1.69 -4.58 -10.95
C ASP A 201 -2.27 -3.52 -10.03
N PHE A 202 -2.81 -2.43 -10.59
CA PHE A 202 -3.63 -1.48 -9.85
C PHE A 202 -5.10 -1.88 -9.86
N TYR A 203 -5.73 -1.66 -8.70
CA TYR A 203 -7.17 -1.79 -8.48
C TYR A 203 -7.67 -0.49 -7.84
N HIS A 204 -8.51 0.24 -8.57
CA HIS A 204 -9.10 1.49 -8.10
C HIS A 204 -10.56 1.24 -7.75
N TYR A 205 -10.89 1.44 -6.48
CA TYR A 205 -12.25 1.36 -5.96
C TYR A 205 -12.79 2.76 -5.70
N THR A 206 -14.08 2.95 -5.98
CA THR A 206 -14.82 4.18 -5.66
C THR A 206 -15.97 3.86 -4.72
N ARG A 207 -16.31 4.81 -3.85
CA ARG A 207 -17.47 4.65 -2.96
C ARG A 207 -18.75 4.78 -3.77
N ARG A 208 -19.70 3.87 -3.58
CA ARG A 208 -21.01 3.91 -4.26
C ARG A 208 -21.79 5.17 -3.87
N GLY A 209 -22.47 5.78 -4.83
CA GLY A 209 -23.27 7.00 -4.60
C GLY A 209 -22.48 8.31 -4.53
N THR A 210 -21.15 8.29 -4.62
CA THR A 210 -20.38 9.50 -4.89
C THR A 210 -20.34 9.71 -6.42
N ALA A 211 -20.90 10.83 -6.90
CA ALA A 211 -20.71 11.22 -8.30
C ALA A 211 -19.23 11.47 -8.53
N THR A 212 -18.58 10.60 -9.31
CA THR A 212 -17.17 10.73 -9.64
C THR A 212 -17.07 11.55 -10.93
N ALA A 213 -16.07 12.43 -11.02
CA ALA A 213 -15.73 13.14 -12.26
C ALA A 213 -15.36 12.18 -13.42
N LEU A 214 -15.28 10.88 -13.15
CA LEU A 214 -15.08 9.81 -14.12
C LEU A 214 -16.35 9.48 -14.93
N ASP A 215 -17.53 9.94 -14.49
CA ASP A 215 -18.83 9.67 -15.13
C ASP A 215 -19.24 10.77 -16.12
N GLN A 216 -18.42 11.80 -16.34
CA GLN A 216 -18.68 12.80 -17.38
C GLN A 216 -17.99 12.37 -18.68
N PRO A 217 -18.75 12.15 -19.76
CA PRO A 217 -18.17 11.94 -21.09
C PRO A 217 -17.38 13.19 -21.50
N ALA A 218 -16.22 12.97 -22.08
CA ALA A 218 -15.35 13.99 -22.64
C ALA A 218 -16.03 14.73 -23.82
#